data_148f5421ba1f54167e69baf055858e93
#
_entry.id   148f5421ba1f54167e69baf055858e93
#
_cell.length_a   1.000
_cell.length_b   1.000
_cell.length_c   1.000
_cell.angle_alpha   90.00
_cell.angle_beta   90.00
_cell.angle_gamma   90.00
#
_symmetry.space_group_name_H-M   'P 1'
#
loop_
_entity.id
_entity.type
_entity.pdbx_description
1 polymer ?
#
loop_
_entity_poly.entity_id
_entity_poly.type
_entity_poly.pdbx_seq_one_letter_code
_entity_poly.pdbx_strand_id
1 'polypeptide(L)'
;MSTAPRSSLDMEKLNAFIGRFVGDLGAAVHAGMVVIGEKLGLYKALAAGALTSAELAAKTKTDERYVREWLASQAAGGYVTYDEKSDTFSLSEEQAFALAKEDSPAYIPGAFELALGSLAAVPRIADSFRTGAGMGWHEHDDGVFHGCEKFFRPGYAANLINSWIPALEDVKQKLETGARVADVGCGKGASTILMAKAFPKSHFFGFDYHDKSIEAARESAKRENVSDRVTFAVSKAKEFSGKDYDFIAVFDCLHDMGDPTGAARHVLSTLKPDGTWMIVEPFANDRPEENHNPVGRIYYSASTMICTPASLAQEVGAALGAQAGEERIRGTVTEAGFTRFRRAAQTPFNLVFEARP
;
A
#
# COMPACT_ATOMS: atom_id res chain seq x y z
N MET A 1 -7.70 -17.67 57.16
CA MET A 1 -6.92 -17.06 56.08
C MET A 1 -6.98 -17.99 54.86
N SER A 2 -7.83 -17.67 53.89
CA SER A 2 -7.99 -18.48 52.69
C SER A 2 -6.88 -18.06 51.70
N THR A 3 -5.90 -18.92 51.52
CA THR A 3 -4.91 -18.74 50.43
C THR A 3 -5.58 -19.11 49.10
N ALA A 4 -5.94 -18.09 48.31
CA ALA A 4 -6.34 -18.33 46.93
C ALA A 4 -5.23 -19.12 46.20
N PRO A 5 -5.58 -20.14 45.42
CA PRO A 5 -4.59 -20.95 44.73
C PRO A 5 -3.86 -20.01 43.72
N ARG A 6 -2.52 -19.91 43.84
CA ARG A 6 -1.69 -19.36 42.80
C ARG A 6 -1.97 -20.18 41.54
N SER A 7 -2.52 -19.55 40.51
CA SER A 7 -2.61 -20.18 39.20
C SER A 7 -1.20 -20.59 38.78
N SER A 8 -0.94 -21.90 38.70
CA SER A 8 0.34 -22.39 38.20
C SER A 8 0.47 -21.92 36.72
N LEU A 9 1.52 -21.18 36.44
CA LEU A 9 1.83 -20.76 35.09
C LEU A 9 1.97 -22.00 34.19
N ASP A 10 1.23 -22.03 33.09
CA ASP A 10 1.33 -23.09 32.09
C ASP A 10 2.58 -22.85 31.25
N MET A 11 3.61 -23.62 31.52
CA MET A 11 4.92 -23.49 30.88
C MET A 11 4.88 -23.82 29.37
N GLU A 12 3.99 -24.68 28.93
CA GLU A 12 3.85 -25.03 27.51
C GLU A 12 3.27 -23.82 26.73
N LYS A 13 2.22 -23.19 27.26
CA LYS A 13 1.66 -21.96 26.68
C LYS A 13 2.65 -20.80 26.69
N LEU A 14 3.42 -20.65 27.76
CA LEU A 14 4.45 -19.63 27.86
C LEU A 14 5.54 -19.84 26.80
N ASN A 15 6.05 -21.07 26.67
CA ASN A 15 7.07 -21.38 25.67
C ASN A 15 6.56 -21.18 24.24
N ALA A 16 5.33 -21.54 23.93
CA ALA A 16 4.70 -21.28 22.65
C ALA A 16 4.56 -19.77 22.36
N PHE A 17 4.22 -18.98 23.37
CA PHE A 17 4.14 -17.52 23.24
C PHE A 17 5.53 -16.88 23.01
N ILE A 18 6.55 -17.33 23.78
CA ILE A 18 7.93 -16.85 23.60
C ILE A 18 8.48 -17.24 22.22
N GLY A 19 8.20 -18.45 21.73
CA GLY A 19 8.59 -18.85 20.38
C GLY A 19 8.00 -17.91 19.30
N ARG A 20 6.76 -17.51 19.45
CA ARG A 20 6.12 -16.51 18.59
C ARG A 20 6.81 -15.15 18.67
N PHE A 21 7.07 -14.68 19.89
CA PHE A 21 7.79 -13.42 20.14
C PHE A 21 9.16 -13.39 19.45
N VAL A 22 9.94 -14.49 19.53
CA VAL A 22 11.26 -14.57 18.88
C VAL A 22 11.13 -14.39 17.36
N GLY A 23 10.14 -15.03 16.73
CA GLY A 23 9.85 -14.85 15.31
C GLY A 23 9.46 -13.40 14.96
N ASP A 24 8.58 -12.81 15.76
CA ASP A 24 8.10 -11.43 15.53
C ASP A 24 9.23 -10.40 15.72
N LEU A 25 10.06 -10.55 16.75
CA LEU A 25 11.21 -9.68 16.98
C LEU A 25 12.24 -9.84 15.86
N GLY A 26 12.52 -11.08 15.44
CA GLY A 26 13.42 -11.36 14.31
C GLY A 26 12.95 -10.68 13.03
N ALA A 27 11.67 -10.79 12.70
CA ALA A 27 11.07 -10.13 11.53
C ALA A 27 11.15 -8.59 11.62
N ALA A 28 10.91 -8.02 12.80
CA ALA A 28 10.96 -6.58 13.01
C ALA A 28 12.36 -6.00 12.77
N VAL A 29 13.42 -6.66 13.28
CA VAL A 29 14.82 -6.24 13.08
C VAL A 29 15.27 -6.53 11.64
N HIS A 30 14.83 -7.66 11.07
CA HIS A 30 15.15 -8.06 9.69
C HIS A 30 14.58 -7.08 8.65
N ALA A 31 13.49 -6.38 8.94
CA ALA A 31 12.93 -5.35 8.05
C ALA A 31 13.99 -4.32 7.60
N GLY A 32 14.84 -3.87 8.52
CA GLY A 32 15.97 -2.98 8.18
C GLY A 32 16.98 -3.62 7.23
N MET A 33 17.23 -4.91 7.37
CA MET A 33 18.14 -5.64 6.47
C MET A 33 17.59 -5.75 5.06
N VAL A 34 16.27 -5.94 4.90
CA VAL A 34 15.63 -5.96 3.57
C VAL A 34 15.78 -4.61 2.86
N VAL A 35 15.51 -3.52 3.56
CA VAL A 35 15.66 -2.15 3.01
C VAL A 35 17.12 -1.84 2.65
N ILE A 36 18.10 -2.25 3.48
CA ILE A 36 19.53 -2.11 3.16
C ILE A 36 19.87 -2.91 1.89
N GLY A 37 19.42 -4.15 1.79
CA GLY A 37 19.68 -5.01 0.63
C GLY A 37 19.14 -4.42 -0.67
N GLU A 38 17.95 -3.83 -0.63
CA GLU A 38 17.34 -3.13 -1.77
C GLU A 38 18.13 -1.88 -2.14
N LYS A 39 18.36 -0.98 -1.18
CA LYS A 39 19.06 0.31 -1.39
C LYS A 39 20.47 0.15 -1.93
N LEU A 40 21.19 -0.89 -1.48
CA LEU A 40 22.57 -1.15 -1.92
C LEU A 40 22.66 -2.09 -3.14
N GLY A 41 21.51 -2.57 -3.67
CA GLY A 41 21.47 -3.46 -4.82
C GLY A 41 21.98 -4.88 -4.56
N LEU A 42 22.04 -5.32 -3.30
CA LEU A 42 22.57 -6.63 -2.92
C LEU A 42 21.72 -7.76 -3.52
N TYR A 43 20.39 -7.66 -3.47
CA TYR A 43 19.50 -8.64 -4.09
C TYR A 43 19.64 -8.68 -5.61
N LYS A 44 19.78 -7.51 -6.27
CA LYS A 44 20.01 -7.46 -7.73
C LYS A 44 21.31 -8.13 -8.14
N ALA A 45 22.36 -7.96 -7.32
CA ALA A 45 23.64 -8.60 -7.55
C ALA A 45 23.58 -10.12 -7.39
N LEU A 46 22.86 -10.63 -6.36
CA LEU A 46 22.62 -12.06 -6.12
C LEU A 46 21.70 -12.70 -7.17
N ALA A 47 20.76 -11.95 -7.73
CA ALA A 47 19.88 -12.45 -8.79
C ALA A 47 20.63 -12.78 -10.09
N ALA A 48 21.86 -12.29 -10.25
CA ALA A 48 22.71 -12.60 -11.40
C ALA A 48 23.52 -13.91 -11.25
N GLY A 49 23.51 -14.52 -10.06
CA GLY A 49 24.21 -15.79 -9.78
C GLY A 49 24.71 -15.86 -8.33
N ALA A 50 25.12 -17.06 -7.93
CA ALA A 50 25.66 -17.32 -6.61
C ALA A 50 27.00 -16.57 -6.39
N LEU A 51 27.17 -15.99 -5.20
CA LEU A 51 28.33 -15.19 -4.82
C LEU A 51 28.75 -15.49 -3.37
N THR A 52 30.04 -15.45 -3.12
CA THR A 52 30.59 -15.36 -1.75
C THR A 52 30.34 -13.96 -1.19
N SER A 53 30.52 -13.78 0.13
CA SER A 53 30.41 -12.44 0.76
C SER A 53 31.42 -11.43 0.17
N ALA A 54 32.63 -11.89 -0.14
CA ALA A 54 33.67 -11.05 -0.73
C ALA A 54 33.33 -10.61 -2.16
N GLU A 55 32.83 -11.52 -2.98
CA GLU A 55 32.41 -11.23 -4.35
C GLU A 55 31.21 -10.28 -4.40
N LEU A 56 30.22 -10.48 -3.51
CA LEU A 56 29.06 -9.60 -3.41
C LEU A 56 29.50 -8.19 -2.98
N ALA A 57 30.35 -8.09 -1.96
CA ALA A 57 30.87 -6.82 -1.48
C ALA A 57 31.64 -6.06 -2.58
N ALA A 58 32.51 -6.76 -3.31
CA ALA A 58 33.24 -6.18 -4.43
C ALA A 58 32.30 -5.69 -5.54
N LYS A 59 31.29 -6.49 -5.92
CA LYS A 59 30.34 -6.18 -6.97
C LYS A 59 29.44 -4.98 -6.63
N THR A 60 29.07 -4.82 -5.38
CA THR A 60 28.21 -3.75 -4.90
C THR A 60 28.95 -2.57 -4.30
N LYS A 61 30.30 -2.62 -4.25
CA LYS A 61 31.18 -1.60 -3.66
C LYS A 61 30.83 -1.32 -2.19
N THR A 62 30.59 -2.38 -1.44
CA THR A 62 30.26 -2.35 -0.02
C THR A 62 31.37 -3.02 0.80
N ASP A 63 31.33 -2.87 2.12
CA ASP A 63 32.27 -3.50 3.03
C ASP A 63 31.90 -4.97 3.26
N GLU A 64 32.87 -5.88 3.13
CA GLU A 64 32.66 -7.33 3.21
C GLU A 64 32.17 -7.78 4.58
N ARG A 65 32.66 -7.15 5.65
CA ARG A 65 32.26 -7.53 7.02
C ARG A 65 30.78 -7.30 7.26
N TYR A 66 30.22 -6.18 6.74
CA TYR A 66 28.76 -5.91 6.81
C TYR A 66 27.99 -6.83 5.88
N VAL A 67 28.46 -7.08 4.67
CA VAL A 67 27.81 -7.98 3.71
C VAL A 67 27.72 -9.40 4.27
N ARG A 68 28.75 -9.90 4.95
CA ARG A 68 28.75 -11.22 5.57
C ARG A 68 27.68 -11.34 6.66
N GLU A 69 27.56 -10.34 7.57
CA GLU A 69 26.48 -10.32 8.56
C GLU A 69 25.09 -10.23 7.92
N TRP A 70 24.98 -9.39 6.89
CA TRP A 70 23.74 -9.23 6.15
C TRP A 70 23.31 -10.55 5.52
N LEU A 71 24.21 -11.24 4.81
CA LEU A 71 23.95 -12.54 4.19
C LEU A 71 23.53 -13.60 5.22
N ALA A 72 24.24 -13.67 6.35
CA ALA A 72 23.88 -14.59 7.43
C ALA A 72 22.46 -14.31 7.97
N SER A 73 22.12 -13.04 8.17
CA SER A 73 20.77 -12.63 8.57
C SER A 73 19.72 -13.00 7.54
N GLN A 74 19.99 -12.76 6.25
CA GLN A 74 19.10 -13.10 5.15
C GLN A 74 18.87 -14.61 5.00
N ALA A 75 19.94 -15.40 5.14
CA ALA A 75 19.86 -16.86 5.10
C ALA A 75 19.08 -17.40 6.30
N ALA A 76 19.33 -16.89 7.50
CA ALA A 76 18.57 -17.26 8.70
C ALA A 76 17.06 -16.92 8.57
N GLY A 77 16.73 -15.86 7.85
CA GLY A 77 15.34 -15.45 7.55
C GLY A 77 14.72 -16.16 6.34
N GLY A 78 15.47 -16.97 5.61
CA GLY A 78 14.99 -17.67 4.40
C GLY A 78 14.85 -16.77 3.16
N TYR A 79 15.40 -15.55 3.19
CA TYR A 79 15.37 -14.60 2.07
C TYR A 79 16.48 -14.85 1.05
N VAL A 80 17.53 -15.52 1.46
CA VAL A 80 18.68 -15.91 0.63
C VAL A 80 19.00 -17.38 0.92
N THR A 81 19.42 -18.11 -0.08
CA THR A 81 19.86 -19.50 0.04
C THR A 81 21.37 -19.56 0.20
N TYR A 82 21.85 -20.31 1.20
CA TYR A 82 23.27 -20.56 1.45
C TYR A 82 23.63 -21.98 1.03
N ASP A 83 24.68 -22.13 0.26
CA ASP A 83 25.32 -23.42 -0.05
C ASP A 83 26.61 -23.59 0.74
N GLU A 84 26.57 -24.49 1.73
CA GLU A 84 27.69 -24.79 2.60
C GLU A 84 28.94 -25.35 1.87
N LYS A 85 28.72 -26.06 0.75
CA LYS A 85 29.82 -26.72 0.03
C LYS A 85 30.68 -25.73 -0.74
N SER A 86 30.05 -24.72 -1.30
CA SER A 86 30.72 -23.69 -2.11
C SER A 86 30.96 -22.39 -1.35
N ASP A 87 30.45 -22.26 -0.11
CA ASP A 87 30.42 -21.04 0.68
C ASP A 87 29.82 -19.84 -0.09
N THR A 88 28.73 -20.12 -0.83
CA THR A 88 28.08 -19.10 -1.64
C THR A 88 26.63 -18.87 -1.25
N PHE A 89 26.14 -17.69 -1.56
CA PHE A 89 24.77 -17.26 -1.37
C PHE A 89 24.11 -16.99 -2.71
N SER A 90 22.82 -17.36 -2.84
CA SER A 90 22.06 -17.19 -4.07
C SER A 90 20.60 -16.86 -3.79
N LEU A 91 19.88 -16.41 -4.81
CA LEU A 91 18.43 -16.31 -4.80
C LEU A 91 17.85 -17.41 -5.69
N SER A 92 16.76 -18.06 -5.23
CA SER A 92 15.89 -18.83 -6.13
C SER A 92 15.19 -17.89 -7.12
N GLU A 93 14.53 -18.45 -8.15
CA GLU A 93 13.75 -17.64 -9.09
C GLU A 93 12.64 -16.85 -8.36
N GLU A 94 11.96 -17.48 -7.39
CA GLU A 94 10.90 -16.86 -6.59
C GLU A 94 11.45 -15.75 -5.68
N GLN A 95 12.58 -15.99 -5.02
CA GLN A 95 13.24 -14.99 -4.20
C GLN A 95 13.70 -13.80 -5.05
N ALA A 96 14.31 -14.05 -6.21
CA ALA A 96 14.71 -13.00 -7.14
C ALA A 96 13.51 -12.23 -7.70
N PHE A 97 12.40 -12.93 -7.99
CA PHE A 97 11.16 -12.33 -8.45
C PHE A 97 10.55 -11.38 -7.39
N ALA A 98 10.63 -11.75 -6.11
CA ALA A 98 10.07 -10.96 -5.03
C ALA A 98 11.01 -9.85 -4.51
N LEU A 99 12.33 -10.03 -4.58
CA LEU A 99 13.29 -9.14 -3.92
C LEU A 99 14.13 -8.28 -4.87
N ALA A 100 14.33 -8.72 -6.13
CA ALA A 100 15.24 -8.07 -7.07
C ALA A 100 14.56 -7.46 -8.29
N LYS A 101 13.37 -7.93 -8.68
CA LYS A 101 12.61 -7.44 -9.84
C LYS A 101 11.59 -6.39 -9.41
N GLU A 102 11.92 -5.12 -9.59
CA GLU A 102 11.04 -3.99 -9.20
C GLU A 102 9.71 -3.90 -9.98
N ASP A 103 9.65 -4.50 -11.16
CA ASP A 103 8.46 -4.58 -12.01
C ASP A 103 7.62 -5.83 -11.77
N SER A 104 8.08 -6.72 -10.90
CA SER A 104 7.35 -7.92 -10.50
C SER A 104 6.09 -7.56 -9.70
N PRO A 105 4.95 -8.23 -9.96
CA PRO A 105 3.73 -8.06 -9.16
C PRO A 105 3.87 -8.53 -7.70
N ALA A 106 4.95 -9.24 -7.38
CA ALA A 106 5.26 -9.73 -6.04
C ALA A 106 6.45 -8.99 -5.38
N TYR A 107 6.84 -7.81 -5.88
CA TYR A 107 7.95 -7.04 -5.31
C TYR A 107 7.63 -6.53 -3.90
N ILE A 108 8.37 -7.01 -2.89
CA ILE A 108 8.05 -6.79 -1.49
C ILE A 108 8.91 -5.76 -0.73
N PRO A 109 10.11 -5.32 -1.17
CA PRO A 109 10.95 -4.43 -0.36
C PRO A 109 10.27 -3.11 0.02
N GLY A 110 9.36 -2.59 -0.81
CA GLY A 110 8.56 -1.40 -0.50
C GLY A 110 7.72 -1.52 0.76
N ALA A 111 7.20 -2.73 1.06
CA ALA A 111 6.45 -2.97 2.28
C ALA A 111 7.29 -2.79 3.55
N PHE A 112 8.56 -3.17 3.50
CA PHE A 112 9.49 -2.99 4.62
C PHE A 112 9.92 -1.52 4.78
N GLU A 113 10.10 -0.79 3.68
CA GLU A 113 10.36 0.66 3.73
C GLU A 113 9.16 1.42 4.35
N LEU A 114 7.93 1.07 3.94
CA LEU A 114 6.70 1.58 4.54
C LEU A 114 6.61 1.28 6.05
N ALA A 115 6.89 0.04 6.44
CA ALA A 115 6.86 -0.37 7.84
C ALA A 115 7.85 0.41 8.70
N LEU A 116 9.11 0.57 8.24
CA LEU A 116 10.13 1.33 8.97
C LEU A 116 9.76 2.80 9.10
N GLY A 117 9.28 3.43 8.03
CA GLY A 117 8.78 4.80 8.05
C GLY A 117 7.61 4.98 9.03
N SER A 118 6.70 4.01 9.07
CA SER A 118 5.57 4.02 10.03
C SER A 118 6.05 3.93 11.47
N LEU A 119 7.03 3.05 11.77
CA LEU A 119 7.56 2.88 13.11
C LEU A 119 8.28 4.13 13.65
N ALA A 120 8.78 5.01 12.79
CA ALA A 120 9.34 6.30 13.19
C ALA A 120 8.31 7.19 13.91
N ALA A 121 7.03 7.02 13.62
CA ALA A 121 5.93 7.77 14.23
C ALA A 121 5.49 7.24 15.62
N VAL A 122 6.03 6.13 16.13
CA VAL A 122 5.61 5.50 17.40
C VAL A 122 5.47 6.48 18.58
N PRO A 123 6.43 7.38 18.85
CA PRO A 123 6.29 8.33 19.97
C PRO A 123 5.07 9.25 19.78
N ARG A 124 4.86 9.76 18.57
CA ARG A 124 3.74 10.64 18.23
C ARG A 124 2.39 9.90 18.33
N ILE A 125 2.33 8.67 17.82
CA ILE A 125 1.12 7.84 17.90
C ILE A 125 0.81 7.45 19.35
N ALA A 126 1.81 7.19 20.20
CA ALA A 126 1.58 6.96 21.62
C ALA A 126 0.90 8.15 22.32
N ASP A 127 1.23 9.38 21.91
CA ASP A 127 0.51 10.57 22.39
C ASP A 127 -0.91 10.68 21.82
N SER A 128 -1.09 10.29 20.56
CA SER A 128 -2.43 10.19 19.95
C SER A 128 -3.35 9.22 20.71
N PHE A 129 -2.84 8.09 21.19
CA PHE A 129 -3.59 7.16 22.06
C PHE A 129 -4.09 7.81 23.36
N ARG A 130 -3.37 8.81 23.89
CA ARG A 130 -3.77 9.51 25.14
C ARG A 130 -4.74 10.66 24.87
N THR A 131 -4.59 11.32 23.73
CA THR A 131 -5.28 12.60 23.46
C THR A 131 -6.45 12.45 22.48
N GLY A 132 -6.49 11.39 21.69
CA GLY A 132 -7.39 11.26 20.54
C GLY A 132 -7.01 12.13 19.34
N ALA A 133 -5.87 12.86 19.40
CA ALA A 133 -5.42 13.71 18.32
C ALA A 133 -4.95 12.87 17.11
N GLY A 134 -5.20 13.37 15.91
CA GLY A 134 -4.67 12.79 14.68
C GLY A 134 -3.21 13.15 14.43
N MET A 135 -2.67 12.56 13.38
CA MET A 135 -1.39 12.89 12.77
C MET A 135 -1.61 12.93 11.26
N GLY A 136 -1.40 14.09 10.64
CA GLY A 136 -1.63 14.25 9.20
C GLY A 136 -0.70 13.37 8.36
N TRP A 137 -1.19 12.94 7.22
CA TRP A 137 -0.39 12.14 6.27
C TRP A 137 0.98 12.79 5.97
N HIS A 138 1.00 14.11 5.75
CA HIS A 138 2.19 14.89 5.45
C HIS A 138 3.21 15.01 6.60
N GLU A 139 2.85 14.58 7.82
CA GLU A 139 3.72 14.60 9.01
C GLU A 139 4.53 13.31 9.16
N HIS A 140 4.27 12.29 8.33
CA HIS A 140 4.99 11.03 8.35
C HIS A 140 6.39 11.15 7.73
N ASP A 141 7.26 10.19 8.10
CA ASP A 141 8.59 10.03 7.50
C ASP A 141 8.50 9.78 5.99
N ASP A 142 9.48 10.27 5.24
CA ASP A 142 9.53 10.10 3.77
C ASP A 142 9.48 8.63 3.34
N GLY A 143 9.93 7.69 4.19
CA GLY A 143 9.84 6.25 3.97
C GLY A 143 8.40 5.74 3.84
N VAL A 144 7.42 6.42 4.46
CA VAL A 144 6.00 6.08 4.28
C VAL A 144 5.57 6.36 2.85
N PHE A 145 5.87 7.53 2.30
CA PHE A 145 5.47 7.91 0.94
C PHE A 145 6.15 7.06 -0.14
N HIS A 146 7.46 6.80 0.02
CA HIS A 146 8.22 5.96 -0.90
C HIS A 146 7.81 4.50 -0.81
N GLY A 147 7.66 4.02 0.43
CA GLY A 147 7.26 2.65 0.70
C GLY A 147 5.84 2.35 0.21
N CYS A 148 4.87 3.26 0.40
CA CYS A 148 3.52 3.13 -0.15
C CYS A 148 3.53 2.98 -1.67
N GLU A 149 4.20 3.88 -2.38
CA GLU A 149 4.27 3.81 -3.84
C GLU A 149 4.90 2.50 -4.32
N LYS A 150 6.04 2.10 -3.72
CA LYS A 150 6.72 0.84 -4.05
C LYS A 150 5.90 -0.40 -3.71
N PHE A 151 5.11 -0.37 -2.64
CA PHE A 151 4.30 -1.50 -2.19
C PHE A 151 3.04 -1.70 -3.06
N PHE A 152 2.32 -0.63 -3.36
CA PHE A 152 1.05 -0.73 -4.09
C PHE A 152 1.22 -0.81 -5.61
N ARG A 153 2.23 -0.12 -6.18
CA ARG A 153 2.46 -0.06 -7.63
C ARG A 153 2.53 -1.43 -8.30
N PRO A 154 3.24 -2.46 -7.79
CA PRO A 154 3.25 -3.78 -8.40
C PRO A 154 1.87 -4.43 -8.48
N GLY A 155 1.06 -4.32 -7.41
CA GLY A 155 -0.31 -4.80 -7.38
C GLY A 155 -1.21 -4.10 -8.41
N TYR A 156 -1.09 -2.79 -8.53
CA TYR A 156 -1.81 -2.02 -9.55
C TYR A 156 -1.38 -2.40 -10.97
N ALA A 157 -0.08 -2.53 -11.22
CA ALA A 157 0.44 -2.94 -12.53
C ALA A 157 -0.08 -4.32 -12.97
N ALA A 158 -0.19 -5.24 -12.02
CA ALA A 158 -0.68 -6.59 -12.30
C ALA A 158 -2.19 -6.64 -12.56
N ASN A 159 -2.99 -5.85 -11.82
CA ASN A 159 -4.43 -6.06 -11.74
C ASN A 159 -5.26 -4.96 -12.40
N LEU A 160 -4.83 -3.68 -12.36
CA LEU A 160 -5.67 -2.54 -12.72
C LEU A 160 -6.22 -2.66 -14.15
N ILE A 161 -5.34 -2.87 -15.11
CA ILE A 161 -5.71 -2.87 -16.54
C ILE A 161 -6.34 -4.19 -16.97
N ASN A 162 -5.83 -5.32 -16.45
CA ASN A 162 -6.17 -6.63 -16.95
C ASN A 162 -7.28 -7.33 -16.14
N SER A 163 -7.59 -6.84 -14.94
CA SER A 163 -8.56 -7.48 -14.04
C SER A 163 -9.61 -6.49 -13.52
N TRP A 164 -9.19 -5.40 -12.85
CA TRP A 164 -10.12 -4.53 -12.14
C TRP A 164 -10.99 -3.69 -13.09
N ILE A 165 -10.38 -2.98 -14.04
CA ILE A 165 -11.12 -2.19 -15.03
C ILE A 165 -12.08 -3.09 -15.86
N PRO A 166 -11.65 -4.26 -16.38
CA PRO A 166 -12.57 -5.16 -17.09
C PRO A 166 -13.73 -5.73 -16.26
N ALA A 167 -13.60 -5.77 -14.92
CA ALA A 167 -14.67 -6.22 -14.03
C ALA A 167 -15.77 -5.17 -13.82
N LEU A 168 -15.54 -3.91 -14.23
CA LEU A 168 -16.50 -2.82 -14.15
C LEU A 168 -17.38 -2.78 -15.40
N GLU A 169 -18.62 -2.36 -15.23
CA GLU A 169 -19.61 -2.27 -16.32
C GLU A 169 -19.24 -1.13 -17.27
N ASP A 170 -19.00 -1.44 -18.56
CA ASP A 170 -18.71 -0.53 -19.68
C ASP A 170 -17.46 0.37 -19.56
N VAL A 171 -16.75 0.35 -18.45
CA VAL A 171 -15.62 1.26 -18.20
C VAL A 171 -14.49 1.04 -19.22
N LYS A 172 -14.09 -0.21 -19.46
CA LYS A 172 -13.04 -0.52 -20.42
C LYS A 172 -13.35 0.04 -21.82
N GLN A 173 -14.58 -0.15 -22.29
CA GLN A 173 -15.01 0.35 -23.60
C GLN A 173 -14.97 1.88 -23.67
N LYS A 174 -15.43 2.58 -22.63
CA LYS A 174 -15.35 4.05 -22.53
C LYS A 174 -13.90 4.52 -22.60
N LEU A 175 -13.00 3.88 -21.86
CA LEU A 175 -11.57 4.21 -21.86
C LEU A 175 -10.91 3.97 -23.22
N GLU A 176 -11.25 2.91 -23.93
CA GLU A 176 -10.73 2.60 -25.27
C GLU A 176 -11.24 3.57 -26.36
N THR A 177 -12.43 4.12 -26.19
CA THR A 177 -13.02 5.07 -27.15
C THR A 177 -12.63 6.51 -26.89
N GLY A 178 -12.27 6.85 -25.67
CA GLY A 178 -11.88 8.19 -25.20
C GLY A 178 -12.80 8.66 -24.08
N ALA A 179 -12.28 8.70 -22.85
CA ALA A 179 -12.99 9.04 -21.63
C ALA A 179 -12.30 10.17 -20.88
N ARG A 180 -13.05 10.88 -20.05
CA ARG A 180 -12.56 11.81 -19.06
C ARG A 180 -12.48 11.10 -17.71
N VAL A 181 -11.28 10.97 -17.14
CA VAL A 181 -11.00 10.15 -15.95
C VAL A 181 -10.43 11.00 -14.82
N ALA A 182 -10.92 10.83 -13.59
CA ALA A 182 -10.29 11.38 -12.41
C ALA A 182 -9.72 10.24 -11.52
N ASP A 183 -8.54 10.49 -10.97
CA ASP A 183 -7.87 9.65 -9.97
C ASP A 183 -7.70 10.50 -8.71
N VAL A 184 -8.50 10.24 -7.68
CA VAL A 184 -8.59 11.07 -6.47
C VAL A 184 -7.83 10.42 -5.34
N GLY A 185 -6.89 11.15 -4.75
CA GLY A 185 -5.87 10.58 -3.85
C GLY A 185 -4.79 9.86 -4.64
N CYS A 186 -4.37 10.42 -5.79
CA CYS A 186 -3.49 9.76 -6.75
C CYS A 186 -2.04 9.59 -6.27
N GLY A 187 -1.66 10.19 -5.14
CA GLY A 187 -0.30 10.17 -4.62
C GLY A 187 0.72 10.60 -5.68
N LYS A 188 1.74 9.78 -5.90
CA LYS A 188 2.78 10.01 -6.93
C LYS A 188 2.35 9.62 -8.35
N GLY A 189 1.06 9.35 -8.59
CA GLY A 189 0.45 9.16 -9.90
C GLY A 189 0.63 7.78 -10.53
N ALA A 190 0.99 6.75 -9.77
CA ALA A 190 1.28 5.42 -10.32
C ALA A 190 0.07 4.82 -11.07
N SER A 191 -1.11 4.80 -10.46
CA SER A 191 -2.38 4.35 -11.06
C SER A 191 -2.78 5.17 -12.29
N THR A 192 -2.74 6.50 -12.16
CA THR A 192 -3.06 7.44 -13.24
C THR A 192 -2.19 7.19 -14.47
N ILE A 193 -0.87 7.05 -14.28
CA ILE A 193 0.09 6.81 -15.36
C ILE A 193 -0.12 5.45 -16.02
N LEU A 194 -0.38 4.40 -15.23
CA LEU A 194 -0.71 3.06 -15.76
C LEU A 194 -1.94 3.11 -16.67
N MET A 195 -3.01 3.78 -16.23
CA MET A 195 -4.22 3.96 -17.04
C MET A 195 -3.94 4.79 -18.32
N ALA A 196 -3.18 5.87 -18.20
CA ALA A 196 -2.85 6.73 -19.35
C ALA A 196 -2.00 6.03 -20.41
N LYS A 197 -1.12 5.10 -20.00
CA LYS A 197 -0.35 4.26 -20.93
C LYS A 197 -1.23 3.24 -21.64
N ALA A 198 -2.19 2.65 -20.92
CA ALA A 198 -3.07 1.63 -21.47
C ALA A 198 -4.18 2.20 -22.38
N PHE A 199 -4.63 3.43 -22.14
CA PHE A 199 -5.78 4.05 -22.82
C PHE A 199 -5.43 5.40 -23.43
N PRO A 200 -4.67 5.43 -24.54
CA PRO A 200 -4.09 6.65 -25.10
C PRO A 200 -5.12 7.65 -25.67
N LYS A 201 -6.38 7.27 -25.84
CA LYS A 201 -7.45 8.17 -26.30
C LYS A 201 -8.14 8.92 -25.16
N SER A 202 -7.92 8.50 -23.91
CA SER A 202 -8.54 9.08 -22.73
C SER A 202 -7.68 10.17 -22.09
N HIS A 203 -8.33 11.07 -21.35
CA HIS A 203 -7.68 12.15 -20.61
C HIS A 203 -7.81 11.91 -19.12
N PHE A 204 -6.70 12.03 -18.38
CA PHE A 204 -6.61 11.68 -16.97
C PHE A 204 -6.28 12.90 -16.12
N PHE A 205 -6.93 13.01 -14.99
CA PHE A 205 -6.76 14.07 -14.01
C PHE A 205 -6.46 13.42 -12.65
N GLY A 206 -5.22 13.57 -12.17
CA GLY A 206 -4.83 13.09 -10.84
C GLY A 206 -4.93 14.24 -9.83
N PHE A 207 -5.56 13.96 -8.70
CA PHE A 207 -5.75 14.91 -7.61
C PHE A 207 -5.21 14.33 -6.31
N ASP A 208 -4.42 15.11 -5.60
CA ASP A 208 -3.96 14.79 -4.25
C ASP A 208 -3.76 16.08 -3.47
N TYR A 209 -3.96 16.07 -2.16
CA TYR A 209 -3.74 17.28 -1.37
C TYR A 209 -2.27 17.51 -1.00
N HIS A 210 -1.41 16.47 -1.15
CA HIS A 210 0.00 16.55 -0.84
C HIS A 210 0.80 17.07 -2.04
N ASP A 211 1.29 18.29 -1.94
CA ASP A 211 1.98 19.03 -3.01
C ASP A 211 3.21 18.31 -3.55
N LYS A 212 4.07 17.77 -2.66
CA LYS A 212 5.27 17.01 -3.06
C LYS A 212 4.92 15.74 -3.83
N SER A 213 3.82 15.07 -3.50
CA SER A 213 3.33 13.92 -4.27
C SER A 213 2.93 14.32 -5.68
N ILE A 214 2.23 15.45 -5.83
CA ILE A 214 1.83 15.98 -7.14
C ILE A 214 3.05 16.42 -7.96
N GLU A 215 4.07 17.03 -7.36
CA GLU A 215 5.32 17.33 -8.05
C GLU A 215 5.99 16.07 -8.58
N ALA A 216 6.13 15.05 -7.75
CA ALA A 216 6.68 13.74 -8.15
C ALA A 216 5.84 13.06 -9.24
N ALA A 217 4.51 13.16 -9.17
CA ALA A 217 3.60 12.63 -10.19
C ALA A 217 3.79 13.30 -11.56
N ARG A 218 3.95 14.64 -11.58
CA ARG A 218 4.25 15.40 -12.80
C ARG A 218 5.57 14.99 -13.44
N GLU A 219 6.63 14.81 -12.63
CA GLU A 219 7.93 14.32 -13.11
C GLU A 219 7.84 12.89 -13.64
N SER A 220 7.07 12.04 -12.97
CA SER A 220 6.81 10.67 -13.43
C SER A 220 6.06 10.66 -14.77
N ALA A 221 5.04 11.49 -14.95
CA ALA A 221 4.31 11.60 -16.22
C ALA A 221 5.20 12.05 -17.39
N LYS A 222 6.13 12.97 -17.14
CA LYS A 222 7.13 13.40 -18.14
C LYS A 222 8.05 12.23 -18.52
N ARG A 223 8.59 11.54 -17.54
CA ARG A 223 9.48 10.39 -17.74
C ARG A 223 8.80 9.25 -18.50
N GLU A 224 7.51 9.02 -18.25
CA GLU A 224 6.70 7.98 -18.89
C GLU A 224 6.04 8.43 -20.21
N ASN A 225 6.29 9.66 -20.66
CA ASN A 225 5.78 10.22 -21.92
C ASN A 225 4.24 10.21 -22.02
N VAL A 226 3.54 10.60 -20.94
CA VAL A 226 2.06 10.69 -20.91
C VAL A 226 1.55 12.08 -20.53
N SER A 227 2.42 13.09 -20.43
CA SER A 227 2.08 14.46 -20.01
C SER A 227 1.13 15.20 -20.97
N ASP A 228 0.97 14.73 -22.20
CA ASP A 228 0.05 15.26 -23.19
C ASP A 228 -1.43 14.97 -22.86
N ARG A 229 -1.70 13.94 -22.05
CA ARG A 229 -3.05 13.50 -21.69
C ARG A 229 -3.27 13.29 -20.18
N VAL A 230 -2.27 13.64 -19.37
CA VAL A 230 -2.37 13.57 -17.91
C VAL A 230 -2.14 14.94 -17.29
N THR A 231 -3.04 15.36 -16.41
CA THR A 231 -2.91 16.58 -15.62
C THR A 231 -2.94 16.24 -14.14
N PHE A 232 -1.94 16.68 -13.38
CA PHE A 232 -1.91 16.54 -11.92
C PHE A 232 -2.12 17.89 -11.24
N ALA A 233 -3.03 17.93 -10.25
CA ALA A 233 -3.33 19.15 -9.49
C ALA A 233 -3.42 18.87 -7.98
N VAL A 234 -2.92 19.82 -7.19
CA VAL A 234 -3.10 19.80 -5.73
C VAL A 234 -4.55 20.14 -5.43
N SER A 235 -5.28 19.20 -4.82
CA SER A 235 -6.68 19.39 -4.43
C SER A 235 -7.11 18.38 -3.38
N LYS A 236 -8.01 18.77 -2.49
CA LYS A 236 -8.69 17.85 -1.59
C LYS A 236 -9.76 17.05 -2.33
N ALA A 237 -10.06 15.85 -1.84
CA ALA A 237 -11.06 14.96 -2.43
C ALA A 237 -12.49 15.55 -2.48
N LYS A 238 -12.80 16.56 -1.66
CA LYS A 238 -14.09 17.26 -1.67
C LYS A 238 -14.16 18.47 -2.60
N GLU A 239 -13.05 18.83 -3.26
CA GLU A 239 -12.90 20.13 -3.94
C GLU A 239 -12.26 20.00 -5.32
N PHE A 240 -11.89 18.78 -5.76
CA PHE A 240 -11.23 18.62 -7.05
C PHE A 240 -12.09 19.15 -8.19
N SER A 241 -11.39 19.75 -9.15
CA SER A 241 -12.02 20.48 -10.27
C SER A 241 -12.50 19.55 -11.38
N GLY A 242 -13.42 20.05 -12.18
CA GLY A 242 -13.94 19.38 -13.36
C GLY A 242 -15.32 18.78 -13.13
N LYS A 243 -15.95 18.36 -14.20
CA LYS A 243 -17.27 17.73 -14.25
C LYS A 243 -17.32 16.76 -15.42
N ASP A 244 -18.42 16.02 -15.48
CA ASP A 244 -18.72 15.10 -16.57
C ASP A 244 -17.63 14.03 -16.76
N TYR A 245 -17.12 13.50 -15.63
CA TYR A 245 -16.22 12.37 -15.65
C TYR A 245 -16.96 11.10 -16.06
N ASP A 246 -16.40 10.34 -16.98
CA ASP A 246 -16.89 9.02 -17.36
C ASP A 246 -16.51 7.97 -16.31
N PHE A 247 -15.35 8.19 -15.71
CA PHE A 247 -14.77 7.27 -14.73
C PHE A 247 -14.00 8.04 -13.67
N ILE A 248 -14.26 7.72 -12.40
CA ILE A 248 -13.48 8.20 -11.26
C ILE A 248 -12.94 6.99 -10.51
N ALA A 249 -11.71 7.06 -10.04
CA ALA A 249 -11.09 6.03 -9.24
C ALA A 249 -10.48 6.60 -7.95
N VAL A 250 -10.46 5.78 -6.91
CA VAL A 250 -9.69 5.98 -5.68
C VAL A 250 -8.97 4.68 -5.35
N PHE A 251 -7.73 4.79 -4.87
CA PHE A 251 -6.91 3.63 -4.57
C PHE A 251 -6.34 3.73 -3.16
N ASP A 252 -6.79 2.84 -2.29
CA ASP A 252 -6.31 2.67 -0.93
C ASP A 252 -6.23 4.00 -0.14
N CYS A 253 -7.24 4.88 -0.29
CA CYS A 253 -7.24 6.22 0.33
C CYS A 253 -8.60 6.71 0.87
N LEU A 254 -9.73 6.11 0.47
CA LEU A 254 -11.04 6.56 0.97
C LEU A 254 -11.16 6.38 2.50
N HIS A 255 -10.58 5.29 3.01
CA HIS A 255 -10.58 4.99 4.44
C HIS A 255 -9.70 5.93 5.29
N ASP A 256 -8.77 6.67 4.65
CA ASP A 256 -7.88 7.66 5.27
C ASP A 256 -8.50 9.06 5.31
N MET A 257 -9.53 9.30 4.50
CA MET A 257 -10.16 10.63 4.42
C MET A 257 -10.88 10.96 5.72
N GLY A 258 -10.76 12.22 6.15
CA GLY A 258 -11.50 12.70 7.32
C GLY A 258 -13.01 12.71 7.08
N ASP A 259 -13.43 13.04 5.87
CA ASP A 259 -14.84 13.08 5.45
C ASP A 259 -15.06 12.25 4.17
N PRO A 260 -15.06 10.91 4.27
CA PRO A 260 -15.24 10.04 3.12
C PRO A 260 -16.63 10.18 2.50
N THR A 261 -17.68 10.47 3.28
CA THR A 261 -19.02 10.72 2.76
C THR A 261 -19.07 12.03 1.97
N GLY A 262 -18.43 13.09 2.44
CA GLY A 262 -18.31 14.35 1.70
C GLY A 262 -17.53 14.20 0.41
N ALA A 263 -16.44 13.42 0.43
CA ALA A 263 -15.69 13.07 -0.78
C ALA A 263 -16.56 12.29 -1.78
N ALA A 264 -17.31 11.30 -1.31
CA ALA A 264 -18.23 10.53 -2.13
C ALA A 264 -19.35 11.40 -2.76
N ARG A 265 -19.91 12.37 -2.01
CA ARG A 265 -20.87 13.35 -2.55
C ARG A 265 -20.26 14.21 -3.67
N HIS A 266 -19.00 14.64 -3.48
CA HIS A 266 -18.31 15.40 -4.51
C HIS A 266 -18.05 14.55 -5.75
N VAL A 267 -17.59 13.31 -5.60
CA VAL A 267 -17.46 12.34 -6.69
C VAL A 267 -18.78 12.21 -7.46
N LEU A 268 -19.90 11.97 -6.75
CA LEU A 268 -21.22 11.85 -7.37
C LEU A 268 -21.60 13.10 -8.18
N SER A 269 -21.31 14.29 -7.64
CA SER A 269 -21.63 15.58 -8.29
C SER A 269 -20.83 15.87 -9.55
N THR A 270 -19.69 15.19 -9.72
CA THR A 270 -18.76 15.39 -10.83
C THR A 270 -18.81 14.27 -11.88
N LEU A 271 -19.43 13.14 -11.57
CA LEU A 271 -19.68 12.05 -12.52
C LEU A 271 -20.78 12.41 -13.52
N LYS A 272 -20.67 11.84 -14.72
CA LYS A 272 -21.81 11.74 -15.65
C LYS A 272 -22.91 10.85 -15.07
N PRO A 273 -24.19 10.99 -15.52
CA PRO A 273 -25.28 10.12 -15.06
C PRO A 273 -25.05 8.62 -15.30
N ASP A 274 -24.27 8.28 -16.33
CA ASP A 274 -23.83 6.93 -16.65
C ASP A 274 -22.36 6.65 -16.25
N GLY A 275 -21.76 7.55 -15.47
CA GLY A 275 -20.40 7.44 -14.98
C GLY A 275 -20.22 6.35 -13.92
N THR A 276 -18.99 5.93 -13.73
CA THR A 276 -18.62 4.88 -12.77
C THR A 276 -17.56 5.38 -11.81
N TRP A 277 -17.73 5.10 -10.53
CA TRP A 277 -16.71 5.26 -9.52
C TRP A 277 -16.15 3.90 -9.11
N MET A 278 -14.85 3.68 -9.31
CA MET A 278 -14.11 2.53 -8.80
C MET A 278 -13.47 2.89 -7.47
N ILE A 279 -13.69 2.04 -6.48
CA ILE A 279 -13.12 2.19 -5.14
C ILE A 279 -12.28 0.94 -4.87
N VAL A 280 -10.98 1.13 -4.75
CA VAL A 280 -10.03 0.07 -4.36
C VAL A 280 -9.63 0.33 -2.92
N GLU A 281 -9.84 -0.65 -2.05
CA GLU A 281 -9.59 -0.54 -0.62
C GLU A 281 -8.85 -1.79 -0.10
N PRO A 282 -8.15 -1.70 1.03
CA PRO A 282 -7.53 -2.86 1.65
C PRO A 282 -8.54 -3.98 1.91
N PHE A 283 -8.11 -5.22 1.73
CA PHE A 283 -8.97 -6.37 2.00
C PHE A 283 -9.36 -6.43 3.47
N ALA A 284 -10.66 -6.43 3.72
CA ALA A 284 -11.24 -6.63 5.04
C ALA A 284 -12.58 -7.35 4.92
N ASN A 285 -12.84 -8.27 5.83
CA ASN A 285 -14.19 -8.76 6.09
C ASN A 285 -14.92 -7.80 7.02
N ASP A 286 -16.25 -7.87 7.06
CA ASP A 286 -17.07 -6.94 7.83
C ASP A 286 -17.00 -7.20 9.34
N ARG A 287 -16.73 -8.45 9.76
CA ARG A 287 -16.61 -8.82 11.16
C ARG A 287 -15.15 -8.90 11.62
N PRO A 288 -14.79 -8.31 12.76
CA PRO A 288 -13.41 -8.27 13.25
C PRO A 288 -12.75 -9.66 13.38
N GLU A 289 -13.50 -10.66 13.85
CA GLU A 289 -13.00 -12.02 14.04
C GLU A 289 -12.57 -12.70 12.73
N GLU A 290 -13.13 -12.31 11.60
CA GLU A 290 -12.76 -12.82 10.28
C GLU A 290 -11.44 -12.23 9.77
N ASN A 291 -11.00 -11.13 10.38
CA ASN A 291 -9.74 -10.44 10.09
C ASN A 291 -8.60 -10.81 11.05
N HIS A 292 -8.82 -11.76 11.99
CA HIS A 292 -7.78 -12.28 12.88
C HIS A 292 -6.85 -13.26 12.12
N ASN A 293 -6.14 -12.75 11.14
CA ASN A 293 -5.24 -13.48 10.26
C ASN A 293 -4.00 -12.63 9.94
N PRO A 294 -2.95 -13.17 9.28
CA PRO A 294 -1.73 -12.41 8.98
C PRO A 294 -1.95 -11.11 8.20
N VAL A 295 -2.86 -11.08 7.23
CA VAL A 295 -3.18 -9.88 6.44
C VAL A 295 -3.88 -8.84 7.31
N GLY A 296 -4.88 -9.26 8.09
CA GLY A 296 -5.56 -8.39 9.05
C GLY A 296 -4.59 -7.81 10.10
N ARG A 297 -3.62 -8.60 10.58
CA ARG A 297 -2.57 -8.10 11.48
C ARG A 297 -1.78 -6.94 10.85
N ILE A 298 -1.39 -7.07 9.59
CA ILE A 298 -0.67 -6.01 8.86
C ILE A 298 -1.56 -4.77 8.75
N TYR A 299 -2.78 -4.92 8.26
CA TYR A 299 -3.66 -3.79 8.00
C TYR A 299 -4.16 -3.11 9.28
N TYR A 300 -4.49 -3.83 10.36
CA TYR A 300 -4.81 -3.18 11.64
C TYR A 300 -3.64 -2.39 12.20
N SER A 301 -2.41 -2.94 12.09
CA SER A 301 -1.21 -2.23 12.55
C SER A 301 -0.95 -0.97 11.71
N ALA A 302 -1.00 -1.07 10.38
CA ALA A 302 -0.86 0.06 9.47
C ALA A 302 -1.97 1.11 9.68
N SER A 303 -3.22 0.65 9.83
CA SER A 303 -4.36 1.53 10.10
C SER A 303 -4.18 2.34 11.39
N THR A 304 -3.68 1.71 12.45
CA THR A 304 -3.41 2.37 13.73
C THR A 304 -2.28 3.41 13.64
N MET A 305 -1.25 3.09 12.84
CA MET A 305 -0.07 3.95 12.72
C MET A 305 -0.22 5.06 11.69
N ILE A 306 -1.06 4.87 10.65
CA ILE A 306 -1.16 5.75 9.48
C ILE A 306 -2.60 6.21 9.26
N CYS A 307 -3.51 5.29 8.89
CA CYS A 307 -4.81 5.63 8.33
C CYS A 307 -5.73 6.32 9.34
N THR A 308 -5.89 5.74 10.53
CA THR A 308 -6.72 6.31 11.59
C THR A 308 -6.22 7.68 12.04
N PRO A 309 -4.92 7.87 12.34
CA PRO A 309 -4.38 9.20 12.65
C PRO A 309 -4.53 10.21 11.52
N ALA A 310 -4.32 9.79 10.26
CA ALA A 310 -4.49 10.67 9.11
C ALA A 310 -5.93 11.18 8.97
N SER A 311 -6.91 10.30 9.14
CA SER A 311 -8.32 10.68 9.12
C SER A 311 -8.69 11.61 10.27
N LEU A 312 -8.25 11.28 11.51
CA LEU A 312 -8.53 12.10 12.71
C LEU A 312 -7.88 13.48 12.66
N ALA A 313 -6.80 13.67 11.89
CA ALA A 313 -6.17 14.97 11.70
C ALA A 313 -6.92 15.88 10.72
N GLN A 314 -7.89 15.37 10.01
CA GLN A 314 -8.70 16.09 9.03
C GLN A 314 -10.05 16.50 9.61
N GLU A 315 -10.71 17.40 8.93
CA GLU A 315 -12.09 17.82 9.21
C GLU A 315 -13.02 16.60 9.20
N VAL A 316 -13.98 16.54 10.13
CA VAL A 316 -14.88 15.43 10.44
C VAL A 316 -14.19 14.28 11.19
N GLY A 317 -13.08 13.73 10.69
CA GLY A 317 -12.33 12.68 11.37
C GLY A 317 -13.11 11.36 11.49
N ALA A 318 -13.73 10.91 10.40
CA ALA A 318 -14.59 9.69 10.38
C ALA A 318 -13.83 8.40 10.75
N ALA A 319 -12.52 8.35 10.51
CA ALA A 319 -11.61 7.28 10.89
C ALA A 319 -12.13 5.87 10.52
N LEU A 320 -12.49 5.67 9.25
CA LEU A 320 -12.94 4.36 8.76
C LEU A 320 -11.87 3.29 9.01
N GLY A 321 -10.60 3.65 8.73
CA GLY A 321 -9.44 2.77 8.86
C GLY A 321 -9.35 1.69 7.78
N ALA A 322 -8.15 1.13 7.62
CA ALA A 322 -7.85 0.15 6.56
C ALA A 322 -8.64 -1.18 6.67
N GLN A 323 -9.35 -1.40 7.76
CA GLN A 323 -10.19 -2.58 7.97
C GLN A 323 -11.69 -2.20 8.04
N ALA A 324 -12.09 -1.26 7.19
CA ALA A 324 -13.48 -0.79 7.13
C ALA A 324 -14.47 -1.89 6.71
N GLY A 325 -14.09 -2.76 5.79
CA GLY A 325 -14.96 -3.78 5.23
C GLY A 325 -15.97 -3.25 4.20
N GLU A 326 -16.67 -4.15 3.54
CA GLU A 326 -17.63 -3.79 2.48
C GLU A 326 -18.83 -3.03 3.02
N GLU A 327 -19.37 -3.42 4.18
CA GLU A 327 -20.58 -2.81 4.73
C GLU A 327 -20.38 -1.33 5.06
N ARG A 328 -19.24 -0.97 5.67
CA ARG A 328 -18.94 0.43 6.00
C ARG A 328 -18.70 1.29 4.74
N ILE A 329 -17.95 0.76 3.76
CA ILE A 329 -17.72 1.46 2.49
C ILE A 329 -19.05 1.63 1.76
N ARG A 330 -19.89 0.60 1.68
CA ARG A 330 -21.23 0.66 1.10
C ARG A 330 -22.08 1.73 1.79
N GLY A 331 -22.09 1.75 3.12
CA GLY A 331 -22.83 2.75 3.91
C GLY A 331 -22.40 4.17 3.56
N THR A 332 -21.10 4.44 3.54
CA THR A 332 -20.51 5.73 3.16
C THR A 332 -20.95 6.18 1.75
N VAL A 333 -20.88 5.27 0.79
CA VAL A 333 -21.20 5.53 -0.62
C VAL A 333 -22.71 5.75 -0.81
N THR A 334 -23.54 4.93 -0.16
CA THR A 334 -25.00 5.05 -0.23
C THR A 334 -25.49 6.32 0.44
N GLU A 335 -24.94 6.69 1.61
CA GLU A 335 -25.24 7.96 2.29
C GLU A 335 -24.89 9.17 1.43
N ALA A 336 -23.87 9.08 0.60
CA ALA A 336 -23.51 10.13 -0.36
C ALA A 336 -24.49 10.29 -1.52
N GLY A 337 -25.37 9.30 -1.75
CA GLY A 337 -26.43 9.34 -2.78
C GLY A 337 -26.24 8.40 -3.97
N PHE A 338 -25.21 7.56 -3.97
CA PHE A 338 -25.07 6.52 -5.00
C PHE A 338 -26.16 5.46 -4.85
N THR A 339 -26.76 5.05 -5.97
CA THR A 339 -27.90 4.12 -5.97
C THR A 339 -27.51 2.67 -6.27
N ARG A 340 -26.34 2.47 -6.88
CA ARG A 340 -25.80 1.15 -7.23
C ARG A 340 -24.42 0.98 -6.64
N PHE A 341 -24.22 -0.11 -5.93
CA PHE A 341 -22.93 -0.48 -5.33
C PHE A 341 -22.78 -2.00 -5.35
N ARG A 342 -21.63 -2.47 -5.84
CA ARG A 342 -21.28 -3.91 -5.81
C ARG A 342 -19.77 -4.11 -5.64
N ARG A 343 -19.38 -5.27 -5.13
CA ARG A 343 -18.02 -5.75 -5.24
C ARG A 343 -17.81 -6.24 -6.67
N ALA A 344 -16.87 -5.65 -7.39
CA ALA A 344 -16.54 -5.99 -8.76
C ALA A 344 -15.42 -7.03 -8.85
N ALA A 345 -14.40 -6.90 -8.00
CA ALA A 345 -13.26 -7.81 -7.93
C ALA A 345 -12.66 -7.85 -6.52
N GLN A 346 -11.75 -8.78 -6.28
CA GLN A 346 -10.94 -8.83 -5.07
C GLN A 346 -9.61 -9.54 -5.35
N THR A 347 -8.63 -9.23 -4.52
CA THR A 347 -7.35 -9.94 -4.39
C THR A 347 -7.15 -10.34 -2.93
N PRO A 348 -6.11 -11.08 -2.57
CA PRO A 348 -5.79 -11.31 -1.15
C PRO A 348 -5.53 -10.03 -0.34
N PHE A 349 -5.24 -8.90 -1.02
CA PHE A 349 -4.86 -7.64 -0.38
C PHE A 349 -5.84 -6.49 -0.64
N ASN A 350 -6.73 -6.59 -1.64
CA ASN A 350 -7.65 -5.50 -2.00
C ASN A 350 -9.07 -5.99 -2.24
N LEU A 351 -10.03 -5.14 -1.92
CA LEU A 351 -11.41 -5.17 -2.39
C LEU A 351 -11.58 -4.09 -3.46
N VAL A 352 -12.28 -4.41 -4.53
CA VAL A 352 -12.60 -3.48 -5.62
C VAL A 352 -14.10 -3.34 -5.72
N PHE A 353 -14.59 -2.14 -5.50
CA PHE A 353 -16.02 -1.84 -5.59
C PHE A 353 -16.32 -0.95 -6.79
N GLU A 354 -17.51 -1.14 -7.32
CA GLU A 354 -18.12 -0.28 -8.32
C GLU A 354 -19.30 0.43 -7.70
N ALA A 355 -19.33 1.76 -7.82
CA ALA A 355 -20.47 2.59 -7.46
C ALA A 355 -20.93 3.41 -8.66
N ARG A 356 -22.25 3.57 -8.83
CA ARG A 356 -22.84 4.36 -9.92
C ARG A 356 -24.01 5.20 -9.39
N PRO A 357 -24.26 6.37 -10.01
CA PRO A 357 -25.38 7.24 -9.69
C PRO A 357 -26.74 6.58 -9.68
#